data_e70325ae257b63b69a652e8b80747f21
#
_entry.id   e70325ae257b63b69a652e8b80747f21
#
_cell.length_a   1.000
_cell.length_b   1.000
_cell.length_c   1.000
_cell.angle_alpha   90.00
_cell.angle_beta   90.00
_cell.angle_gamma   90.00
#
_symmetry.space_group_name_H-M   'P 1'
#
loop_
_entity.id
_entity.type
_entity.pdbx_description
1 polymer ?
#
loop_
_entity_poly.entity_id
_entity_poly.type
_entity_poly.pdbx_seq_one_letter_code
_entity_poly.pdbx_strand_id
1 'polypeptide(L)'
;RTYLMAQIEELLEGKSQLSADEISHLKKIASDWQLIADLSFADLAIWVETNENKNIAVAQVRAATVATVFPKDFVGDVVDQLFHGAGVDYFPIRFHNKVIAQIARHHNSDATRVSGRLEVEYQEIAQQLLEMVGEGTFPFETIISSLNPSPRVGDGFIRLDKSGVLKYASPNGRSAFSRLGWESELENVRLSEVAAAIT
;
A
#
# COMPACT_ATOMS: atom_id res chain seq x y z
N ARG A 1 11.67 -10.67 3.43
CA ARG A 1 11.97 -9.35 2.82
C ARG A 1 13.09 -9.43 1.79
N THR A 2 14.25 -9.94 2.16
CA THR A 2 15.41 -10.09 1.26
C THR A 2 15.10 -10.97 0.05
N TYR A 3 14.32 -12.03 0.22
CA TYR A 3 13.92 -12.95 -0.84
C TYR A 3 13.00 -12.27 -1.87
N LEU A 4 11.99 -11.53 -1.45
CA LEU A 4 11.10 -10.78 -2.34
C LEU A 4 11.84 -9.70 -3.15
N MET A 5 12.85 -9.06 -2.55
CA MET A 5 13.64 -8.02 -3.21
C MET A 5 14.58 -8.56 -4.30
N ALA A 6 15.21 -9.71 -4.06
CA ALA A 6 16.00 -10.40 -5.09
C ALA A 6 15.11 -10.88 -6.25
N GLN A 7 13.92 -11.36 -5.93
CA GLN A 7 12.98 -11.92 -6.91
C GLN A 7 12.50 -10.89 -7.94
N ILE A 8 12.23 -9.63 -7.58
CA ILE A 8 11.80 -8.59 -8.54
C ILE A 8 12.88 -8.31 -9.59
N GLU A 9 14.15 -8.20 -9.17
CA GLU A 9 15.28 -8.02 -10.10
C GLU A 9 15.41 -9.20 -11.06
N GLU A 10 15.44 -10.42 -10.53
CA GLU A 10 15.58 -11.65 -11.31
C GLU A 10 14.44 -11.81 -12.33
N LEU A 11 13.21 -11.49 -11.93
CA LEU A 11 12.05 -11.57 -12.82
C LEU A 11 12.09 -10.59 -13.98
N LEU A 12 12.70 -9.41 -13.77
CA LEU A 12 12.78 -8.33 -14.76
C LEU A 12 14.07 -8.34 -15.58
N GLU A 13 15.07 -9.13 -15.16
CA GLU A 13 16.36 -9.21 -15.87
C GLU A 13 16.16 -9.63 -17.34
N GLY A 14 16.63 -8.78 -18.25
CA GLY A 14 16.49 -8.96 -19.70
C GLY A 14 15.06 -8.87 -20.25
N LYS A 15 14.05 -8.67 -19.39
CA LYS A 15 12.63 -8.64 -19.81
C LYS A 15 12.01 -7.25 -19.76
N SER A 16 12.60 -6.28 -19.10
CA SER A 16 12.07 -4.92 -19.00
C SER A 16 13.14 -3.88 -19.29
N GLN A 17 12.72 -2.65 -19.59
CA GLN A 17 13.59 -1.48 -19.78
C GLN A 17 13.68 -0.62 -18.51
N LEU A 18 13.26 -1.14 -17.36
CA LEU A 18 13.34 -0.40 -16.12
C LEU A 18 14.80 -0.27 -15.65
N SER A 19 15.16 0.93 -15.21
CA SER A 19 16.45 1.19 -14.59
C SER A 19 16.56 0.57 -13.20
N ALA A 20 17.77 0.47 -12.67
CA ALA A 20 17.99 -0.01 -11.29
C ALA A 20 17.25 0.84 -10.24
N ASP A 21 17.15 2.16 -10.45
CA ASP A 21 16.43 3.06 -9.55
C ASP A 21 14.91 2.83 -9.60
N GLU A 22 14.36 2.61 -10.80
CA GLU A 22 12.95 2.27 -10.99
C GLU A 22 12.61 0.92 -10.34
N ILE A 23 13.46 -0.09 -10.49
CA ILE A 23 13.31 -1.38 -9.82
C ILE A 23 13.43 -1.22 -8.29
N SER A 24 14.36 -0.40 -7.82
CA SER A 24 14.51 -0.09 -6.39
C SER A 24 13.25 0.56 -5.84
N HIS A 25 12.61 1.45 -6.59
CA HIS A 25 11.34 2.07 -6.20
C HIS A 25 10.20 1.04 -6.09
N LEU A 26 10.09 0.11 -7.05
CA LEU A 26 9.12 -1.00 -6.96
C LEU A 26 9.33 -1.86 -5.71
N LYS A 27 10.60 -2.15 -5.38
CA LYS A 27 10.95 -2.90 -4.16
C LYS A 27 10.53 -2.16 -2.88
N LYS A 28 10.72 -0.84 -2.82
CA LYS A 28 10.29 -0.01 -1.69
C LYS A 28 8.76 -0.08 -1.53
N ILE A 29 8.00 0.09 -2.61
CA ILE A 29 6.54 -0.05 -2.59
C ILE A 29 6.15 -1.43 -2.08
N ALA A 30 6.69 -2.50 -2.66
CA ALA A 30 6.39 -3.88 -2.27
C ALA A 30 6.83 -4.24 -0.84
N SER A 31 7.70 -3.45 -0.21
CA SER A 31 8.04 -3.62 1.20
C SER A 31 7.03 -2.99 2.15
N ASP A 32 6.27 -1.99 1.72
CA ASP A 32 5.41 -1.19 2.61
C ASP A 32 3.91 -1.25 2.25
N TRP A 33 3.52 -1.96 1.20
CA TRP A 33 2.16 -2.01 0.68
C TRP A 33 1.18 -2.92 1.43
N GLN A 34 1.64 -3.69 2.44
CA GLN A 34 0.74 -4.51 3.27
C GLN A 34 -0.37 -3.66 3.92
N LEU A 35 -0.01 -2.47 4.41
CA LEU A 35 -0.98 -1.53 4.96
C LEU A 35 -2.04 -1.13 3.91
N ILE A 36 -1.64 -0.88 2.66
CA ILE A 36 -2.56 -0.52 1.58
C ILE A 36 -3.53 -1.68 1.30
N ALA A 37 -3.03 -2.92 1.23
CA ALA A 37 -3.86 -4.11 1.05
C ALA A 37 -4.87 -4.27 2.18
N ASP A 38 -4.41 -4.17 3.43
CA ASP A 38 -5.25 -4.32 4.61
C ASP A 38 -6.35 -3.25 4.68
N LEU A 39 -6.01 -1.99 4.42
CA LEU A 39 -6.95 -0.87 4.40
C LEU A 39 -7.91 -0.91 3.20
N SER A 40 -7.48 -1.49 2.10
CA SER A 40 -8.32 -1.69 0.90
C SER A 40 -9.30 -2.84 1.04
N PHE A 41 -9.13 -3.72 2.04
CA PHE A 41 -9.82 -5.02 2.11
C PHE A 41 -9.69 -5.77 0.77
N ALA A 42 -8.49 -5.76 0.20
CA ALA A 42 -8.22 -6.26 -1.13
C ALA A 42 -6.80 -6.80 -1.26
N ASP A 43 -6.64 -7.83 -2.08
CA ASP A 43 -5.33 -8.33 -2.46
C ASP A 43 -4.71 -7.41 -3.53
N LEU A 44 -3.39 -7.24 -3.51
CA LEU A 44 -2.69 -6.41 -4.48
C LEU A 44 -1.67 -7.20 -5.28
N ALA A 45 -1.48 -6.81 -6.54
CA ALA A 45 -0.42 -7.32 -7.40
C ALA A 45 0.27 -6.16 -8.14
N ILE A 46 1.59 -6.26 -8.34
CA ILE A 46 2.33 -5.32 -9.20
C ILE A 46 2.61 -6.00 -10.53
N TRP A 47 2.22 -5.31 -11.60
CA TRP A 47 2.43 -5.70 -12.98
C TRP A 47 3.38 -4.73 -13.68
N VAL A 48 4.37 -5.28 -14.37
CA VAL A 48 5.35 -4.53 -15.16
C VAL A 48 5.20 -4.91 -16.62
N GLU A 49 5.21 -3.93 -17.51
CA GLU A 49 5.24 -4.18 -18.96
C GLU A 49 6.62 -4.66 -19.38
N THR A 50 6.65 -5.73 -20.16
CA THR A 50 7.87 -6.33 -20.70
C THR A 50 8.26 -5.71 -22.04
N ASN A 51 9.50 -5.99 -22.49
CA ASN A 51 10.00 -5.60 -23.81
C ASN A 51 9.18 -6.18 -24.98
N GLU A 52 8.39 -7.23 -24.72
CA GLU A 52 7.49 -7.87 -25.70
C GLU A 52 6.06 -7.32 -25.66
N ASN A 53 5.81 -6.19 -24.97
CA ASN A 53 4.48 -5.60 -24.73
C ASN A 53 3.52 -6.58 -24.02
N LYS A 54 4.03 -7.42 -23.15
CA LYS A 54 3.27 -8.28 -22.23
C LYS A 54 3.38 -7.74 -20.81
N ASN A 55 2.63 -8.31 -19.89
CA ASN A 55 2.68 -7.91 -18.49
C ASN A 55 3.17 -9.07 -17.64
N ILE A 56 4.15 -8.83 -16.78
CA ILE A 56 4.67 -9.80 -15.81
C ILE A 56 4.28 -9.38 -14.39
N ALA A 57 3.74 -10.32 -13.62
CA ALA A 57 3.48 -10.10 -12.19
C ALA A 57 4.81 -10.20 -11.43
N VAL A 58 5.23 -9.11 -10.78
CA VAL A 58 6.52 -9.06 -10.07
C VAL A 58 6.39 -9.15 -8.56
N ALA A 59 5.21 -8.86 -8.03
CA ALA A 59 4.90 -8.99 -6.61
C ALA A 59 3.40 -9.19 -6.41
N GLN A 60 3.03 -9.85 -5.31
CA GLN A 60 1.67 -9.95 -4.82
C GLN A 60 1.63 -9.91 -3.29
N VAL A 61 0.53 -9.42 -2.75
CA VAL A 61 0.26 -9.41 -1.31
C VAL A 61 -1.21 -9.69 -1.05
N ARG A 62 -1.49 -10.46 0.00
CA ARG A 62 -2.85 -10.75 0.46
C ARG A 62 -3.18 -9.86 1.64
N ALA A 63 -4.38 -9.28 1.62
CA ALA A 63 -4.91 -8.54 2.76
C ALA A 63 -5.09 -9.48 3.97
N ALA A 64 -4.76 -8.98 5.17
CA ALA A 64 -5.02 -9.69 6.41
C ALA A 64 -6.45 -9.44 6.95
N THR A 65 -7.17 -8.49 6.36
CA THR A 65 -8.49 -8.01 6.82
C THR A 65 -9.66 -8.69 6.13
N VAL A 66 -9.41 -9.46 5.07
CA VAL A 66 -10.44 -10.14 4.27
C VAL A 66 -9.91 -11.47 3.75
N ALA A 67 -10.81 -12.39 3.39
CA ALA A 67 -10.41 -13.61 2.70
C ALA A 67 -9.83 -13.28 1.32
N THR A 68 -8.68 -13.89 1.01
CA THR A 68 -7.99 -13.66 -0.27
C THR A 68 -8.86 -14.07 -1.46
N VAL A 69 -8.79 -13.30 -2.53
CA VAL A 69 -9.36 -13.65 -3.83
C VAL A 69 -8.34 -14.36 -4.72
N PHE A 70 -7.08 -14.46 -4.32
CA PHE A 70 -6.04 -15.18 -5.06
C PHE A 70 -6.05 -16.68 -4.71
N PRO A 71 -6.45 -17.54 -5.64
CA PRO A 71 -6.48 -18.99 -5.40
C PRO A 71 -5.08 -19.60 -5.29
N LYS A 72 -4.08 -18.98 -5.91
CA LYS A 72 -2.67 -19.38 -5.93
C LYS A 72 -1.77 -18.16 -6.07
N ASP A 73 -0.48 -18.36 -5.87
CA ASP A 73 0.54 -17.38 -6.21
C ASP A 73 0.77 -17.39 -7.73
N PHE A 74 0.93 -16.18 -8.29
CA PHE A 74 1.13 -15.97 -9.73
C PHE A 74 2.31 -15.01 -10.01
N VAL A 75 3.14 -14.75 -9.02
CA VAL A 75 4.39 -13.98 -9.23
C VAL A 75 5.27 -14.71 -10.24
N GLY A 76 5.67 -14.00 -11.30
CA GLY A 76 6.39 -14.55 -12.45
C GLY A 76 5.49 -14.92 -13.62
N ASP A 77 4.17 -15.00 -13.44
CA ASP A 77 3.25 -15.25 -14.56
C ASP A 77 3.29 -14.06 -15.54
N VAL A 78 3.25 -14.40 -16.84
CA VAL A 78 3.23 -13.42 -17.93
C VAL A 78 1.91 -13.53 -18.67
N VAL A 79 1.26 -12.40 -18.91
CA VAL A 79 -0.01 -12.30 -19.63
C VAL A 79 0.09 -11.30 -20.79
N ASP A 80 -0.59 -11.55 -21.88
CA ASP A 80 -0.62 -10.64 -23.03
C ASP A 80 -1.36 -9.33 -22.68
N GLN A 81 -2.44 -9.43 -21.91
CA GLN A 81 -3.23 -8.28 -21.48
C GLN A 81 -3.67 -8.45 -20.02
N LEU A 82 -3.72 -7.33 -19.30
CA LEU A 82 -4.28 -7.30 -17.95
C LEU A 82 -5.79 -7.53 -18.01
N PHE A 83 -6.30 -8.25 -17.03
CA PHE A 83 -7.74 -8.51 -16.91
C PHE A 83 -8.46 -7.24 -16.45
N HIS A 84 -9.39 -6.75 -17.26
CA HIS A 84 -10.28 -5.64 -16.92
C HIS A 84 -11.69 -6.17 -16.71
N GLY A 85 -12.08 -6.36 -15.46
CA GLY A 85 -13.39 -6.91 -15.09
C GLY A 85 -13.83 -6.48 -13.70
N ALA A 86 -15.01 -6.93 -13.30
CA ALA A 86 -15.51 -6.66 -11.95
C ALA A 86 -14.55 -7.17 -10.88
N GLY A 87 -14.31 -6.37 -9.85
CA GLY A 87 -13.44 -6.74 -8.74
C GLY A 87 -11.96 -6.46 -8.96
N VAL A 88 -11.56 -5.75 -10.03
CA VAL A 88 -10.17 -5.33 -10.24
C VAL A 88 -10.09 -3.87 -10.64
N ASP A 89 -9.30 -3.10 -9.91
CA ASP A 89 -8.95 -1.71 -10.22
C ASP A 89 -7.45 -1.60 -10.43
N TYR A 90 -7.02 -0.69 -11.32
CA TYR A 90 -5.61 -0.46 -11.63
C TYR A 90 -5.17 0.94 -11.25
N PHE A 91 -4.00 1.04 -10.64
CA PHE A 91 -3.37 2.29 -10.22
C PHE A 91 -1.95 2.35 -10.78
N PRO A 92 -1.56 3.46 -11.45
CA PRO A 92 -0.20 3.59 -11.96
C PRO A 92 0.80 3.70 -10.82
N ILE A 93 1.97 3.11 -11.00
CA ILE A 93 3.15 3.39 -10.17
C ILE A 93 4.01 4.37 -10.93
N ARG A 94 4.27 5.54 -10.35
CA ARG A 94 5.13 6.57 -10.97
C ARG A 94 6.45 6.71 -10.24
N PHE A 95 7.47 6.94 -11.03
CA PHE A 95 8.81 7.34 -10.59
C PHE A 95 9.29 8.47 -11.49
N HIS A 96 9.63 9.64 -10.92
CA HIS A 96 10.04 10.83 -11.68
C HIS A 96 9.15 11.13 -12.91
N ASN A 97 7.85 11.27 -12.71
CA ASN A 97 6.84 11.52 -13.75
C ASN A 97 6.64 10.42 -14.81
N LYS A 98 7.39 9.31 -14.76
CA LYS A 98 7.23 8.15 -15.64
C LYS A 98 6.36 7.09 -14.94
N VAL A 99 5.38 6.54 -15.65
CA VAL A 99 4.68 5.32 -15.19
C VAL A 99 5.62 4.14 -15.46
N ILE A 100 5.96 3.40 -14.40
CA ILE A 100 6.91 2.28 -14.47
C ILE A 100 6.24 0.92 -14.28
N ALA A 101 5.05 0.89 -13.68
CA ALA A 101 4.29 -0.32 -13.40
C ALA A 101 2.84 0.03 -13.07
N GLN A 102 2.02 -0.99 -12.78
CA GLN A 102 0.67 -0.83 -12.28
C GLN A 102 0.44 -1.69 -11.04
N ILE A 103 -0.30 -1.16 -10.06
CA ILE A 103 -0.89 -1.97 -8.98
C ILE A 103 -2.28 -2.38 -9.43
N ALA A 104 -2.55 -3.68 -9.44
CA ALA A 104 -3.89 -4.23 -9.53
C ALA A 104 -4.43 -4.46 -8.11
N ARG A 105 -5.57 -3.85 -7.78
CA ARG A 105 -6.30 -4.08 -6.54
C ARG A 105 -7.44 -5.05 -6.81
N HIS A 106 -7.36 -6.23 -6.23
CA HIS A 106 -8.35 -7.30 -6.42
C HIS A 106 -9.24 -7.41 -5.17
N HIS A 107 -10.52 -7.17 -5.34
CA HIS A 107 -11.50 -7.25 -4.27
C HIS A 107 -12.69 -8.14 -4.65
N ASN A 108 -13.39 -8.66 -3.64
CA ASN A 108 -14.62 -9.37 -3.88
C ASN A 108 -15.70 -8.38 -4.35
N SER A 109 -16.24 -8.60 -5.54
CA SER A 109 -17.28 -7.76 -6.15
C SER A 109 -18.69 -8.05 -5.64
N ASP A 110 -18.83 -8.72 -4.50
CA ASP A 110 -20.15 -9.09 -3.95
C ASP A 110 -20.91 -7.82 -3.52
N ALA A 111 -21.79 -7.35 -4.40
CA ALA A 111 -22.54 -6.09 -4.27
C ALA A 111 -23.59 -6.10 -3.14
N THR A 112 -23.75 -7.23 -2.44
CA THR A 112 -24.78 -7.38 -1.38
C THR A 112 -24.29 -6.95 0.01
N ARG A 113 -22.99 -6.74 0.18
CA ARG A 113 -22.40 -6.36 1.46
C ARG A 113 -22.41 -4.85 1.65
N VAL A 114 -23.07 -4.38 2.68
CA VAL A 114 -22.99 -2.98 3.12
C VAL A 114 -21.73 -2.81 3.96
N SER A 115 -20.82 -1.95 3.51
CA SER A 115 -19.59 -1.63 4.25
C SER A 115 -19.93 -0.90 5.57
N GLY A 116 -19.29 -1.32 6.65
CA GLY A 116 -19.37 -0.60 7.93
C GLY A 116 -18.62 0.75 7.87
N ARG A 117 -18.92 1.65 8.80
CA ARG A 117 -18.29 2.97 8.87
C ARG A 117 -16.75 2.90 8.88
N LEU A 118 -16.20 2.00 9.68
CA LEU A 118 -14.75 1.80 9.77
C LEU A 118 -14.15 1.33 8.43
N GLU A 119 -14.85 0.47 7.72
CA GLU A 119 -14.41 -0.02 6.41
C GLU A 119 -14.37 1.12 5.37
N VAL A 120 -15.36 2.00 5.36
CA VAL A 120 -15.38 3.17 4.49
C VAL A 120 -14.20 4.09 4.77
N GLU A 121 -13.94 4.43 6.04
CA GLU A 121 -12.79 5.25 6.45
C GLU A 121 -11.45 4.62 6.03
N TYR A 122 -11.31 3.31 6.18
CA TYR A 122 -10.11 2.59 5.78
C TYR A 122 -9.91 2.61 4.26
N GLN A 123 -10.97 2.39 3.49
CA GLN A 123 -10.92 2.43 2.03
C GLN A 123 -10.57 3.82 1.50
N GLU A 124 -11.07 4.89 2.13
CA GLU A 124 -10.69 6.26 1.78
C GLU A 124 -9.18 6.51 1.99
N ILE A 125 -8.63 6.02 3.10
CA ILE A 125 -7.19 6.15 3.39
C ILE A 125 -6.37 5.32 2.41
N ALA A 126 -6.81 4.09 2.09
CA ALA A 126 -6.15 3.26 1.09
C ALA A 126 -6.14 3.93 -0.29
N GLN A 127 -7.25 4.56 -0.68
CA GLN A 127 -7.35 5.31 -1.92
C GLN A 127 -6.34 6.45 -1.97
N GLN A 128 -6.20 7.22 -0.89
CA GLN A 128 -5.21 8.31 -0.79
C GLN A 128 -3.77 7.78 -0.89
N LEU A 129 -3.46 6.63 -0.27
CA LEU A 129 -2.15 6.00 -0.40
C LEU A 129 -1.87 5.54 -1.84
N LEU A 130 -2.86 4.97 -2.53
CA LEU A 130 -2.74 4.58 -3.94
C LEU A 130 -2.57 5.81 -4.85
N GLU A 131 -3.23 6.92 -4.56
CA GLU A 131 -3.02 8.20 -5.24
C GLU A 131 -1.58 8.70 -5.05
N MET A 132 -1.02 8.62 -3.83
CA MET A 132 0.38 8.95 -3.56
C MET A 132 1.35 8.07 -4.34
N VAL A 133 1.06 6.78 -4.52
CA VAL A 133 1.83 5.88 -5.40
C VAL A 133 1.75 6.36 -6.84
N GLY A 134 0.55 6.75 -7.29
CA GLY A 134 0.31 7.30 -8.63
C GLY A 134 0.97 8.65 -8.89
N GLU A 135 1.23 9.44 -7.84
CA GLU A 135 1.96 10.71 -7.88
C GLU A 135 3.47 10.53 -7.72
N GLY A 136 3.94 9.33 -7.33
CA GLY A 136 5.34 9.06 -7.03
C GLY A 136 5.81 9.61 -5.68
N THR A 137 4.88 9.90 -4.76
CA THR A 137 5.17 10.44 -3.42
C THR A 137 5.15 9.37 -2.31
N PHE A 138 4.78 8.13 -2.62
CA PHE A 138 4.84 6.98 -1.72
C PHE A 138 5.80 5.92 -2.29
N PRO A 139 6.58 5.23 -1.44
CA PRO A 139 6.77 5.46 -0.01
C PRO A 139 7.73 6.62 0.26
N PHE A 140 7.63 7.23 1.44
CA PHE A 140 8.61 8.24 1.86
C PHE A 140 9.98 7.60 2.11
N GLU A 141 11.04 8.30 1.72
CA GLU A 141 12.38 7.92 2.12
C GLU A 141 12.59 8.20 3.60
N THR A 142 12.50 7.18 4.43
CA THR A 142 12.85 7.28 5.84
C THR A 142 14.17 6.58 6.11
N ILE A 143 15.06 7.26 6.83
CA ILE A 143 16.36 6.71 7.27
C ILE A 143 16.18 5.46 8.15
N ILE A 144 14.97 5.24 8.69
CA ILE A 144 14.65 4.18 9.67
C ILE A 144 13.99 2.96 9.01
N SER A 145 13.64 3.01 7.73
CA SER A 145 12.86 1.96 7.05
C SER A 145 13.53 0.58 6.98
N SER A 146 14.86 0.52 7.16
CA SER A 146 15.59 -0.75 7.09
C SER A 146 15.46 -1.63 8.35
N LEU A 147 15.00 -1.10 9.46
CA LEU A 147 14.99 -1.80 10.75
C LEU A 147 13.60 -2.22 11.23
N ASN A 148 12.53 -1.63 10.68
CA ASN A 148 11.17 -1.90 11.11
C ASN A 148 10.45 -2.88 10.17
N PRO A 149 9.58 -3.76 10.70
CA PRO A 149 8.68 -4.54 9.87
C PRO A 149 7.73 -3.63 9.08
N SER A 150 7.22 -4.12 7.94
CA SER A 150 6.21 -3.40 7.16
C SER A 150 5.01 -3.03 8.03
N PRO A 151 4.54 -1.78 7.99
CA PRO A 151 3.38 -1.36 8.79
C PRO A 151 2.14 -2.17 8.38
N ARG A 152 1.31 -2.49 9.37
CA ARG A 152 0.05 -3.20 9.21
C ARG A 152 -1.08 -2.40 9.84
N VAL A 153 -2.30 -2.67 9.42
CA VAL A 153 -3.48 -2.04 10.02
C VAL A 153 -3.58 -2.26 11.53
N GLY A 154 -3.08 -3.41 12.02
CA GLY A 154 -3.05 -3.75 13.44
C GLY A 154 -2.05 -2.95 14.29
N ASP A 155 -1.06 -2.32 13.70
CA ASP A 155 -0.06 -1.51 14.43
C ASP A 155 -0.63 -0.17 14.91
N GLY A 156 -1.75 0.24 14.34
CA GLY A 156 -2.33 1.54 14.55
C GLY A 156 -1.74 2.60 13.62
N PHE A 157 -2.58 3.50 13.16
CA PHE A 157 -2.16 4.61 12.30
C PHE A 157 -3.00 5.86 12.57
N ILE A 158 -2.45 7.00 12.18
CA ILE A 158 -3.10 8.31 12.21
C ILE A 158 -2.99 8.97 10.85
N ARG A 159 -3.98 9.78 10.51
CA ARG A 159 -3.95 10.66 9.34
C ARG A 159 -3.86 12.11 9.78
N LEU A 160 -2.91 12.83 9.22
CA LEU A 160 -2.69 14.23 9.45
C LEU A 160 -3.06 15.04 8.21
N ASP A 161 -3.48 16.28 8.38
CA ASP A 161 -3.47 17.23 7.29
C ASP A 161 -2.09 17.88 7.11
N LYS A 162 -1.94 18.73 6.08
CA LYS A 162 -0.68 19.40 5.75
C LYS A 162 -0.15 20.32 6.86
N SER A 163 -0.98 20.71 7.82
CA SER A 163 -0.62 21.53 8.98
C SER A 163 -0.29 20.70 10.23
N GLY A 164 -0.30 19.37 10.12
CA GLY A 164 -0.01 18.45 11.22
C GLY A 164 -1.18 18.24 12.18
N VAL A 165 -2.40 18.60 11.77
CA VAL A 165 -3.61 18.38 12.57
C VAL A 165 -4.14 16.96 12.31
N LEU A 166 -4.43 16.22 13.38
CA LEU A 166 -5.01 14.89 13.33
C LEU A 166 -6.44 14.95 12.74
N LYS A 167 -6.67 14.23 11.67
CA LYS A 167 -7.97 14.09 11.00
C LYS A 167 -8.61 12.72 11.23
N TYR A 168 -7.78 11.75 11.55
CA TYR A 168 -8.23 10.39 11.85
C TYR A 168 -7.21 9.66 12.70
N ALA A 169 -7.66 8.87 13.64
CA ALA A 169 -6.86 7.89 14.37
C ALA A 169 -7.59 6.53 14.36
N SER A 170 -6.88 5.47 13.97
CA SER A 170 -7.42 4.11 14.05
C SER A 170 -7.67 3.69 15.50
N PRO A 171 -8.52 2.69 15.77
CA PRO A 171 -8.76 2.21 17.14
C PRO A 171 -7.48 1.85 17.89
N ASN A 172 -6.53 1.19 17.22
CA ASN A 172 -5.23 0.84 17.81
C ASN A 172 -4.33 2.07 17.99
N GLY A 173 -4.40 3.04 17.07
CA GLY A 173 -3.74 4.34 17.23
C GLY A 173 -4.24 5.10 18.46
N ARG A 174 -5.56 5.21 18.64
CA ARG A 174 -6.17 5.81 19.86
C ARG A 174 -5.70 5.11 21.12
N SER A 175 -5.75 3.77 21.13
CA SER A 175 -5.30 2.97 22.26
C SER A 175 -3.83 3.19 22.59
N ALA A 176 -2.98 3.39 21.58
CA ALA A 176 -1.56 3.67 21.79
C ALA A 176 -1.36 5.04 22.47
N PHE A 177 -2.01 6.10 21.98
CA PHE A 177 -1.93 7.43 22.60
C PHE A 177 -2.52 7.46 24.01
N SER A 178 -3.62 6.75 24.25
CA SER A 178 -4.22 6.61 25.59
C SER A 178 -3.24 5.97 26.59
N ARG A 179 -2.53 4.91 26.16
CA ARG A 179 -1.47 4.28 27.00
C ARG A 179 -0.28 5.19 27.28
N LEU A 180 -0.04 6.17 26.41
CA LEU A 180 0.99 7.19 26.61
C LEU A 180 0.51 8.37 27.47
N GLY A 181 -0.74 8.34 27.96
CA GLY A 181 -1.28 9.35 28.84
C GLY A 181 -2.15 10.42 28.18
N TRP A 182 -2.48 10.26 26.88
CA TRP A 182 -3.42 11.17 26.22
C TRP A 182 -4.86 10.72 26.45
N GLU A 183 -5.63 11.48 27.23
CA GLU A 183 -7.02 11.10 27.63
C GLU A 183 -8.11 11.83 26.82
N SER A 184 -7.73 12.86 26.03
CA SER A 184 -8.68 13.65 25.24
C SER A 184 -8.90 13.04 23.85
N GLU A 185 -9.87 13.58 23.11
CA GLU A 185 -10.03 13.24 21.69
C GLU A 185 -8.79 13.66 20.89
N LEU A 186 -8.38 12.83 19.96
CA LEU A 186 -7.21 13.06 19.11
C LEU A 186 -7.53 13.92 17.88
N GLU A 187 -8.76 13.82 17.37
CA GLU A 187 -9.16 14.53 16.16
C GLU A 187 -9.19 16.04 16.37
N ASN A 188 -8.71 16.75 15.33
CA ASN A 188 -8.58 18.21 15.29
C ASN A 188 -7.55 18.80 16.25
N VAL A 189 -6.68 17.98 16.85
CA VAL A 189 -5.53 18.42 17.64
C VAL A 189 -4.26 18.32 16.80
N ARG A 190 -3.30 19.22 17.02
CA ARG A 190 -1.98 19.13 16.37
C ARG A 190 -1.17 17.99 16.99
N LEU A 191 -0.53 17.17 16.16
CA LEU A 191 0.34 16.10 16.65
C LEU A 191 1.45 16.62 17.58
N SER A 192 1.97 17.81 17.31
CA SER A 192 2.97 18.46 18.19
C SER A 192 2.46 18.76 19.59
N GLU A 193 1.18 19.09 19.75
CA GLU A 193 0.56 19.34 21.07
C GLU A 193 0.41 18.01 21.82
N VAL A 194 -0.03 16.96 21.12
CA VAL A 194 -0.12 15.61 21.69
C VAL A 194 1.26 15.12 22.13
N ALA A 195 2.28 15.27 21.28
CA ALA A 195 3.64 14.87 21.58
C ALA A 195 4.22 15.61 22.80
N ALA A 196 3.96 16.91 22.91
CA ALA A 196 4.44 17.71 24.05
C ALA A 196 3.74 17.34 25.37
N ALA A 197 2.52 16.82 25.32
CA ALA A 197 1.76 16.45 26.53
C ALA A 197 2.11 15.04 27.08
N ILE A 198 2.65 14.16 26.23
CA ILE A 198 3.00 12.77 26.60
C ILE A 198 4.50 12.54 26.83
N THR A 199 5.32 13.61 26.71
CA THR A 199 6.77 13.59 27.01
C THR A 199 7.03 14.11 28.41
#